data_d4e43e966e60b80ed1eff27a15abe842
#
_entry.id   d4e43e966e60b80ed1eff27a15abe842
#
_cell.length_a   1.000
_cell.length_b   1.000
_cell.length_c   1.000
_cell.angle_alpha   90.00
_cell.angle_beta   90.00
_cell.angle_gamma   90.00
#
_symmetry.space_group_name_H-M   'P 1'
#
loop_
_entity.id
_entity.type
_entity.pdbx_description
1 polymer ?
#
loop_
_entity_poly.entity_id
_entity_poly.type
_entity_poly.pdbx_seq_one_letter_code
_entity_poly.pdbx_strand_id
1 'polypeptide(L)'
;MEQKFIDLLEKGELKMWLDISTYCNAGCPACHRTDRFRGGLHHEKWLPMVQWSLEQFKKAYSIEFLNQIKSWEICGTFGDPVMNKDLYEICEYIITNSDSKINVDTNGSIRNAAWWTKLGKLPGIEVDFAVEGTTQEMQNYYRRKTNLYKILANMKAFTDAGGRANVFCVIHKHNQNHLFEIEALCKEYGATKFDWYESNRFYHGPRVHFMDENGNQDYLEQADGNYESPSEIGNKDGIVDYKSRTKFQKIAQKVLAANNDVDEMESMET
;
A
#
# COMPACT_ATOMS: atom_id res chain seq x y z
N MET A 1 -26.26 15.99 8.28
CA MET A 1 -24.83 15.59 8.26
C MET A 1 -24.16 15.82 9.60
N GLU A 2 -24.37 16.99 10.18
CA GLU A 2 -23.83 17.40 11.49
C GLU A 2 -24.26 16.49 12.65
N GLN A 3 -25.54 16.19 12.78
CA GLN A 3 -26.07 15.33 13.85
C GLN A 3 -25.49 13.92 13.79
N LYS A 4 -25.35 13.35 12.60
CA LYS A 4 -24.73 12.02 12.42
C LYS A 4 -23.24 12.00 12.85
N PHE A 5 -22.53 13.10 12.63
CA PHE A 5 -21.14 13.25 13.06
C PHE A 5 -21.05 13.34 14.59
N ILE A 6 -21.92 14.12 15.21
CA ILE A 6 -22.02 14.23 16.67
C ILE A 6 -22.33 12.86 17.29
N ASP A 7 -23.33 12.14 16.74
CA ASP A 7 -23.69 10.79 17.22
C ASP A 7 -22.52 9.80 17.14
N LEU A 8 -21.69 9.88 16.09
CA LEU A 8 -20.49 9.02 15.95
C LEU A 8 -19.40 9.40 16.95
N LEU A 9 -19.21 10.70 17.21
CA LEU A 9 -18.30 11.19 18.23
C LEU A 9 -18.70 10.71 19.63
N GLU A 10 -19.97 10.90 20.00
CA GLU A 10 -20.50 10.50 21.30
C GLU A 10 -20.43 8.99 21.54
N LYS A 11 -20.51 8.18 20.46
CA LYS A 11 -20.39 6.72 20.52
C LYS A 11 -18.94 6.24 20.47
N GLY A 12 -17.96 7.12 20.24
CA GLY A 12 -16.57 6.73 20.01
C GLY A 12 -16.39 5.85 18.77
N GLU A 13 -17.20 6.09 17.72
CA GLU A 13 -17.19 5.31 16.47
C GLU A 13 -16.61 6.07 15.28
N LEU A 14 -16.04 7.23 15.51
CA LEU A 14 -15.49 8.07 14.47
C LEU A 14 -14.27 7.40 13.83
N LYS A 15 -14.22 7.38 12.49
CA LYS A 15 -13.08 6.94 11.70
C LYS A 15 -12.46 8.14 10.99
N MET A 16 -11.14 8.22 11.02
CA MET A 16 -10.39 9.30 10.38
C MET A 16 -9.58 8.77 9.20
N TRP A 17 -9.69 9.44 8.04
CA TRP A 17 -8.78 9.28 6.91
C TRP A 17 -7.79 10.41 6.92
N LEU A 18 -6.52 10.09 6.84
CA LEU A 18 -5.44 11.08 6.94
C LEU A 18 -4.33 10.83 5.94
N ASP A 19 -4.08 11.82 5.08
CA ASP A 19 -2.91 11.89 4.21
C ASP A 19 -1.78 12.66 4.94
N ILE A 20 -0.69 11.97 5.27
CA ILE A 20 0.44 12.58 5.99
C ILE A 20 1.65 12.86 5.10
N SER A 21 1.59 12.47 3.83
CA SER A 21 2.67 12.67 2.87
C SER A 21 2.13 12.78 1.45
N THR A 22 2.66 13.70 0.66
CA THR A 22 2.47 13.75 -0.79
C THR A 22 3.65 13.15 -1.56
N TYR A 23 4.69 12.67 -0.87
CA TYR A 23 5.78 11.92 -1.48
C TYR A 23 5.34 10.47 -1.75
N CYS A 24 5.78 9.92 -2.88
CA CYS A 24 5.62 8.52 -3.25
C CYS A 24 6.74 8.11 -4.20
N ASN A 25 7.32 6.93 -4.02
CA ASN A 25 8.33 6.37 -4.91
C ASN A 25 7.73 5.72 -6.16
N ALA A 26 6.43 5.37 -6.14
CA ALA A 26 5.76 4.73 -7.27
C ALA A 26 5.35 5.75 -8.36
N GLY A 27 5.29 5.25 -9.60
CA GLY A 27 4.81 5.99 -10.79
C GLY A 27 3.58 5.34 -11.42
N CYS A 28 2.55 5.03 -10.63
CA CYS A 28 1.33 4.37 -11.12
C CYS A 28 0.61 5.24 -12.15
N PRO A 29 0.42 4.78 -13.41
CA PRO A 29 -0.11 5.63 -14.48
C PRO A 29 -1.52 6.16 -14.24
N ALA A 30 -2.37 5.41 -13.54
CA ALA A 30 -3.74 5.84 -13.24
C ALA A 30 -3.88 6.57 -11.88
N CYS A 31 -2.78 6.87 -11.19
CA CYS A 31 -2.80 7.64 -9.96
C CYS A 31 -3.03 9.13 -10.26
N HIS A 32 -3.88 9.79 -9.45
CA HIS A 32 -4.11 11.24 -9.56
C HIS A 32 -2.86 12.08 -9.29
N ARG A 33 -1.87 11.50 -8.65
CA ARG A 33 -0.58 12.13 -8.39
C ARG A 33 0.30 12.19 -9.64
N THR A 34 0.11 11.27 -10.59
CA THR A 34 1.02 11.09 -11.73
C THR A 34 0.58 11.91 -12.94
N ASP A 35 1.48 12.76 -13.45
CA ASP A 35 1.34 13.42 -14.75
C ASP A 35 1.53 12.37 -15.86
N ARG A 36 0.43 11.89 -16.40
CA ARG A 36 0.39 10.82 -17.41
C ARG A 36 0.95 11.22 -18.76
N PHE A 37 0.97 12.50 -19.06
CA PHE A 37 1.31 13.01 -20.38
C PHE A 37 2.73 13.55 -20.46
N ARG A 38 3.40 13.62 -19.32
CA ARG A 38 4.81 13.95 -19.22
C ARG A 38 5.61 12.66 -19.05
N GLY A 39 6.51 12.36 -19.98
CA GLY A 39 7.37 11.17 -19.88
C GLY A 39 8.06 11.05 -18.53
N GLY A 40 8.30 9.81 -18.07
CA GLY A 40 8.97 9.51 -16.81
C GLY A 40 8.05 9.35 -15.60
N LEU A 41 6.72 9.38 -15.78
CA LEU A 41 5.75 9.18 -14.69
C LEU A 41 6.06 10.01 -13.44
N HIS A 42 6.28 11.30 -13.64
CA HIS A 42 6.51 12.27 -12.56
C HIS A 42 5.20 12.66 -11.88
N HIS A 43 5.31 13.23 -10.68
CA HIS A 43 4.14 13.80 -10.03
C HIS A 43 3.65 15.07 -10.76
N GLU A 44 2.37 15.36 -10.61
CA GLU A 44 1.73 16.56 -11.13
C GLU A 44 2.40 17.82 -10.58
N LYS A 45 2.63 18.81 -11.45
CA LYS A 45 3.33 20.07 -11.08
C LYS A 45 2.57 20.93 -10.07
N TRP A 46 1.26 20.81 -9.99
CA TRP A 46 0.42 21.54 -9.04
C TRP A 46 0.46 20.95 -7.63
N LEU A 47 0.94 19.70 -7.48
CA LEU A 47 0.96 19.00 -6.19
C LEU A 47 2.15 19.49 -5.34
N PRO A 48 1.90 20.13 -4.19
CA PRO A 48 2.98 20.48 -3.28
C PRO A 48 3.56 19.21 -2.62
N MET A 49 4.88 19.17 -2.53
CA MET A 49 5.59 18.06 -1.89
C MET A 49 5.75 18.37 -0.40
N VAL A 50 4.90 17.76 0.42
CA VAL A 50 4.81 18.03 1.86
C VAL A 50 4.71 16.73 2.67
N GLN A 51 5.18 16.80 3.92
CA GLN A 51 5.03 15.76 4.93
C GLN A 51 4.64 16.38 6.27
N TRP A 52 3.81 15.69 7.02
CA TRP A 52 3.52 16.06 8.40
C TRP A 52 4.65 15.60 9.32
N SER A 53 5.09 16.47 10.20
CA SER A 53 5.93 16.06 11.33
C SER A 53 5.07 15.58 12.50
N LEU A 54 5.65 14.81 13.41
CA LEU A 54 5.01 14.43 14.68
C LEU A 54 4.52 15.66 15.46
N GLU A 55 5.30 16.75 15.47
CA GLU A 55 4.93 17.98 16.19
C GLU A 55 3.71 18.66 15.56
N GLN A 56 3.61 18.67 14.23
CA GLN A 56 2.43 19.16 13.53
C GLN A 56 1.21 18.28 13.84
N PHE A 57 1.38 16.96 13.88
CA PHE A 57 0.31 16.02 14.24
C PHE A 57 -0.18 16.27 15.67
N LYS A 58 0.71 16.37 16.66
CA LYS A 58 0.38 16.69 18.05
C LYS A 58 -0.33 18.03 18.22
N LYS A 59 0.08 19.03 17.43
CA LYS A 59 -0.55 20.34 17.44
C LYS A 59 -1.96 20.32 16.85
N ALA A 60 -2.22 19.48 15.85
CA ALA A 60 -3.50 19.37 15.17
C ALA A 60 -4.52 18.55 15.97
N TYR A 61 -4.06 17.51 16.66
CA TYR A 61 -4.91 16.54 17.35
C TYR A 61 -4.54 16.44 18.83
N SER A 62 -5.43 16.91 19.70
CA SER A 62 -5.26 16.76 21.15
C SER A 62 -5.48 15.29 21.58
N ILE A 63 -4.98 14.91 22.76
CA ILE A 63 -5.18 13.56 23.31
C ILE A 63 -6.67 13.28 23.52
N GLU A 64 -7.44 14.28 23.95
CA GLU A 64 -8.89 14.15 24.11
C GLU A 64 -9.56 13.83 22.77
N PHE A 65 -9.10 14.44 21.67
CA PHE A 65 -9.60 14.12 20.33
C PHE A 65 -9.19 12.73 19.87
N LEU A 66 -7.95 12.29 20.12
CA LEU A 66 -7.50 10.93 19.78
C LEU A 66 -8.41 9.86 20.41
N ASN A 67 -8.85 10.08 21.67
CA ASN A 67 -9.70 9.14 22.40
C ASN A 67 -11.15 9.09 21.87
N GLN A 68 -11.55 9.98 20.97
CA GLN A 68 -12.84 9.95 20.28
C GLN A 68 -12.78 9.19 18.96
N ILE A 69 -11.57 8.85 18.48
CA ILE A 69 -11.36 8.19 17.20
C ILE A 69 -11.27 6.67 17.39
N LYS A 70 -12.13 5.93 16.71
CA LYS A 70 -12.11 4.46 16.71
C LYS A 70 -10.97 3.89 15.90
N SER A 71 -10.72 4.48 14.73
CA SER A 71 -9.67 4.03 13.83
C SER A 71 -9.14 5.14 12.93
N TRP A 72 -7.85 5.07 12.66
CA TRP A 72 -7.12 5.92 11.73
C TRP A 72 -6.79 5.13 10.49
N GLU A 73 -7.23 5.64 9.35
CA GLU A 73 -6.86 5.19 8.02
C GLU A 73 -5.79 6.14 7.49
N ILE A 74 -4.53 5.78 7.66
CA ILE A 74 -3.40 6.57 7.17
C ILE A 74 -3.14 6.13 5.74
N CYS A 75 -3.73 6.85 4.80
CA CYS A 75 -3.73 6.50 3.38
C CYS A 75 -2.87 7.46 2.55
N GLY A 76 -2.78 7.19 1.27
CA GLY A 76 -2.02 7.96 0.32
C GLY A 76 -2.83 8.33 -0.90
N THR A 77 -3.76 9.30 -0.81
CA THR A 77 -4.49 9.81 -1.97
C THR A 77 -3.52 10.40 -2.99
N PHE A 78 -2.55 11.20 -2.51
CA PHE A 78 -1.54 11.87 -3.33
C PHE A 78 -0.10 11.49 -2.97
N GLY A 79 0.10 10.48 -2.14
CA GLY A 79 1.41 10.06 -1.68
C GLY A 79 1.44 8.60 -1.26
N ASP A 80 2.46 8.25 -0.50
CA ASP A 80 2.56 6.99 0.22
C ASP A 80 2.96 7.33 1.66
N PRO A 81 2.16 6.95 2.67
CA PRO A 81 2.43 7.34 4.06
C PRO A 81 3.76 6.81 4.58
N VAL A 82 4.28 5.69 4.04
CA VAL A 82 5.58 5.13 4.45
C VAL A 82 6.75 6.01 3.99
N MET A 83 6.54 6.93 3.05
CA MET A 83 7.51 7.98 2.72
C MET A 83 7.65 9.03 3.83
N ASN A 84 6.66 9.18 4.71
CA ASN A 84 6.74 10.11 5.82
C ASN A 84 7.81 9.64 6.84
N LYS A 85 8.75 10.55 7.17
CA LYS A 85 9.85 10.23 8.09
C LYS A 85 9.36 9.91 9.50
N ASP A 86 8.28 10.55 9.93
CA ASP A 86 7.72 10.46 11.28
C ASP A 86 6.50 9.51 11.36
N LEU A 87 6.24 8.70 10.31
CA LEU A 87 5.09 7.78 10.33
C LEU A 87 5.09 6.86 11.54
N TYR A 88 6.23 6.25 11.85
CA TYR A 88 6.35 5.35 12.99
C TYR A 88 6.02 6.08 14.30
N GLU A 89 6.60 7.23 14.52
CA GLU A 89 6.43 8.06 15.71
C GLU A 89 4.98 8.59 15.83
N ILE A 90 4.32 8.90 14.71
CA ILE A 90 2.90 9.26 14.68
C ILE A 90 2.04 8.05 15.09
N CYS A 91 2.28 6.87 14.52
CA CYS A 91 1.56 5.65 14.89
C CYS A 91 1.77 5.30 16.38
N GLU A 92 3.02 5.33 16.84
CA GLU A 92 3.36 5.08 18.24
C GLU A 92 2.66 6.08 19.18
N TYR A 93 2.63 7.37 18.81
CA TYR A 93 1.95 8.41 19.57
C TYR A 93 0.44 8.16 19.68
N ILE A 94 -0.23 7.79 18.58
CA ILE A 94 -1.67 7.47 18.58
C ILE A 94 -1.93 6.28 19.50
N ILE A 95 -1.19 5.18 19.34
CA ILE A 95 -1.39 3.93 20.09
C ILE A 95 -1.10 4.12 21.59
N THR A 96 -0.11 4.95 21.92
CA THR A 96 0.25 5.20 23.34
C THR A 96 -0.80 6.07 24.05
N ASN A 97 -1.52 6.92 23.32
CA ASN A 97 -2.43 7.91 23.91
C ASN A 97 -3.91 7.63 23.64
N SER A 98 -4.26 6.55 22.96
CA SER A 98 -5.65 6.14 22.69
C SER A 98 -5.77 4.64 22.44
N ASP A 99 -7.00 4.13 22.48
CA ASP A 99 -7.34 2.74 22.09
C ASP A 99 -7.67 2.63 20.58
N SER A 100 -7.31 3.64 19.78
CA SER A 100 -7.56 3.67 18.35
C SER A 100 -6.79 2.57 17.62
N LYS A 101 -7.43 1.98 16.62
CA LYS A 101 -6.76 1.12 15.64
C LYS A 101 -6.13 1.97 14.54
N ILE A 102 -5.05 1.48 13.97
CA ILE A 102 -4.39 2.14 12.83
C ILE A 102 -4.33 1.17 11.66
N ASN A 103 -4.75 1.62 10.49
CA ASN A 103 -4.47 0.98 9.22
C ASN A 103 -3.62 1.91 8.36
N VAL A 104 -2.60 1.36 7.67
CA VAL A 104 -1.69 2.11 6.80
C VAL A 104 -1.74 1.54 5.39
N ASP A 105 -2.17 2.34 4.41
CA ASP A 105 -2.18 1.94 2.99
C ASP A 105 -0.83 2.29 2.35
N THR A 106 -0.17 1.32 1.72
CA THR A 106 1.14 1.55 1.12
C THR A 106 1.40 0.68 -0.11
N ASN A 107 2.28 1.15 -1.00
CA ASN A 107 2.84 0.29 -2.03
C ASN A 107 3.88 -0.70 -1.47
N GLY A 108 4.36 -0.51 -0.23
CA GLY A 108 5.24 -1.43 0.50
C GLY A 108 6.68 -1.53 -0.01
N SER A 109 7.07 -0.79 -1.06
CA SER A 109 8.34 -0.97 -1.78
C SER A 109 9.51 -0.16 -1.21
N ILE A 110 9.31 0.54 -0.09
CA ILE A 110 10.33 1.39 0.56
C ILE A 110 10.60 0.95 1.98
N ARG A 111 11.58 1.59 2.63
CA ARG A 111 12.11 1.18 3.92
C ARG A 111 12.79 -0.19 3.87
N ASN A 112 13.55 -0.53 4.89
CA ASN A 112 14.20 -1.82 5.03
C ASN A 112 13.43 -2.75 5.98
N ALA A 113 13.80 -4.02 6.02
CA ALA A 113 13.17 -5.03 6.87
C ALA A 113 13.21 -4.66 8.37
N ALA A 114 14.28 -4.02 8.83
CA ALA A 114 14.39 -3.59 10.23
C ALA A 114 13.33 -2.55 10.61
N TRP A 115 13.06 -1.61 9.73
CA TRP A 115 11.99 -0.63 9.91
C TRP A 115 10.61 -1.29 9.96
N TRP A 116 10.34 -2.23 9.04
CA TRP A 116 9.09 -2.97 9.00
C TRP A 116 8.90 -3.86 10.22
N THR A 117 9.99 -4.50 10.69
CA THR A 117 10.01 -5.23 11.97
C THR A 117 9.69 -4.32 13.14
N LYS A 118 10.24 -3.08 13.16
CA LYS A 118 9.95 -2.09 14.20
C LYS A 118 8.46 -1.70 14.19
N LEU A 119 7.90 -1.44 13.01
CA LEU A 119 6.49 -1.08 12.85
C LEU A 119 5.55 -2.24 13.26
N GLY A 120 5.88 -3.48 12.87
CA GLY A 120 5.07 -4.66 13.19
C GLY A 120 4.99 -5.01 14.67
N LYS A 121 5.87 -4.43 15.51
CA LYS A 121 5.82 -4.57 16.98
C LYS A 121 4.81 -3.64 17.65
N LEU A 122 4.29 -2.63 16.93
CA LEU A 122 3.27 -1.76 17.48
C LEU A 122 1.95 -2.53 17.64
N PRO A 123 1.29 -2.49 18.81
CA PRO A 123 0.05 -3.21 19.02
C PRO A 123 -1.09 -2.60 18.20
N GLY A 124 -1.90 -3.46 17.59
CA GLY A 124 -3.11 -3.03 16.87
C GLY A 124 -2.88 -2.33 15.53
N ILE A 125 -1.65 -2.36 14.99
CA ILE A 125 -1.37 -1.82 13.67
C ILE A 125 -1.67 -2.84 12.57
N GLU A 126 -2.35 -2.38 11.53
CA GLU A 126 -2.62 -3.12 10.30
C GLU A 126 -1.98 -2.35 9.14
N VAL A 127 -1.53 -3.08 8.12
CA VAL A 127 -0.97 -2.49 6.90
C VAL A 127 -1.58 -3.15 5.68
N ASP A 128 -2.08 -2.33 4.78
CA ASP A 128 -2.63 -2.74 3.50
C ASP A 128 -1.56 -2.56 2.41
N PHE A 129 -0.96 -3.67 1.99
CA PHE A 129 0.07 -3.69 0.96
C PHE A 129 -0.56 -3.77 -0.43
N ALA A 130 -0.04 -3.00 -1.39
CA ALA A 130 -0.51 -3.03 -2.77
C ALA A 130 0.30 -4.02 -3.61
N VAL A 131 -0.32 -5.15 -3.97
CA VAL A 131 0.29 -6.19 -4.81
C VAL A 131 -0.67 -6.56 -5.95
N GLU A 132 -0.23 -6.31 -7.19
CA GLU A 132 -1.02 -6.55 -8.41
C GLU A 132 -0.40 -7.60 -9.34
N GLY A 133 0.60 -8.34 -8.90
CA GLY A 133 1.24 -9.35 -9.74
C GLY A 133 2.00 -10.41 -8.98
N THR A 134 2.27 -11.52 -9.67
CA THR A 134 3.12 -12.63 -9.20
C THR A 134 4.56 -12.50 -9.67
N THR A 135 4.82 -11.61 -10.62
CA THR A 135 6.15 -11.32 -11.15
C THR A 135 6.42 -9.82 -11.10
N GLN A 136 7.71 -9.44 -11.11
CA GLN A 136 8.08 -8.02 -11.17
C GLN A 136 7.52 -7.32 -12.41
N GLU A 137 7.46 -7.99 -13.53
CA GLU A 137 6.89 -7.47 -14.77
C GLU A 137 5.38 -7.19 -14.62
N MET A 138 4.62 -8.17 -14.08
CA MET A 138 3.19 -8.02 -13.85
C MET A 138 2.90 -6.90 -12.84
N GLN A 139 3.67 -6.82 -11.75
CA GLN A 139 3.57 -5.74 -10.77
C GLN A 139 3.82 -4.38 -11.42
N ASN A 140 4.89 -4.26 -12.21
CA ASN A 140 5.27 -3.02 -12.87
C ASN A 140 4.33 -2.59 -13.99
N TYR A 141 3.45 -3.45 -14.47
CA TYR A 141 2.45 -3.03 -15.46
C TYR A 141 1.60 -1.87 -14.93
N TYR A 142 1.24 -1.92 -13.64
CA TYR A 142 0.50 -0.86 -12.96
C TYR A 142 1.36 -0.12 -11.91
N ARG A 143 1.99 -0.83 -10.97
CA ARG A 143 2.78 -0.22 -9.87
C ARG A 143 4.22 0.05 -10.32
N ARG A 144 4.37 0.91 -11.31
CA ARG A 144 5.69 1.24 -11.86
C ARG A 144 6.59 1.86 -10.80
N LYS A 145 7.89 1.63 -10.94
CA LYS A 145 8.94 2.05 -9.98
C LYS A 145 8.82 1.42 -8.59
N THR A 146 8.07 0.32 -8.45
CA THR A 146 8.06 -0.49 -7.23
C THR A 146 8.84 -1.80 -7.42
N ASN A 147 9.21 -2.44 -6.32
CA ASN A 147 9.92 -3.72 -6.35
C ASN A 147 9.06 -4.77 -5.62
N LEU A 148 8.49 -5.72 -6.36
CA LEU A 148 7.62 -6.76 -5.82
C LEU A 148 8.30 -7.58 -4.73
N TYR A 149 9.56 -7.97 -4.96
CA TYR A 149 10.28 -8.81 -4.01
C TYR A 149 10.58 -8.07 -2.69
N LYS A 150 10.84 -6.76 -2.78
CA LYS A 150 10.98 -5.90 -1.61
C LYS A 150 9.65 -5.75 -0.87
N ILE A 151 8.53 -5.60 -1.58
CA ILE A 151 7.19 -5.56 -0.96
C ILE A 151 6.93 -6.84 -0.17
N LEU A 152 7.15 -8.01 -0.78
CA LEU A 152 6.94 -9.30 -0.14
C LEU A 152 7.87 -9.50 1.07
N ALA A 153 9.14 -9.13 0.94
CA ALA A 153 10.10 -9.21 2.04
C ALA A 153 9.74 -8.29 3.21
N ASN A 154 9.30 -7.07 2.92
CA ASN A 154 8.84 -6.09 3.91
C ASN A 154 7.56 -6.57 4.61
N MET A 155 6.59 -7.09 3.85
CA MET A 155 5.37 -7.69 4.40
C MET A 155 5.70 -8.82 5.37
N LYS A 156 6.62 -9.73 4.97
CA LYS A 156 7.05 -10.82 5.84
C LYS A 156 7.74 -10.32 7.11
N ALA A 157 8.65 -9.35 7.01
CA ALA A 157 9.31 -8.77 8.18
C ALA A 157 8.32 -8.12 9.15
N PHE A 158 7.29 -7.46 8.62
CA PHE A 158 6.22 -6.85 9.40
C PHE A 158 5.36 -7.91 10.11
N THR A 159 4.95 -8.97 9.41
CA THR A 159 4.10 -10.03 9.97
C THR A 159 4.86 -10.95 10.94
N ASP A 160 6.12 -11.27 10.67
CA ASP A 160 6.97 -12.05 11.59
C ASP A 160 7.18 -11.30 12.92
N ALA A 161 7.05 -9.97 12.94
CA ALA A 161 7.11 -9.14 14.13
C ALA A 161 5.78 -9.00 14.90
N GLY A 162 4.68 -9.56 14.36
CA GLY A 162 3.35 -9.55 14.96
C GLY A 162 2.35 -8.59 14.33
N GLY A 163 2.75 -7.84 13.31
CA GLY A 163 1.86 -6.95 12.55
C GLY A 163 0.85 -7.73 11.70
N ARG A 164 -0.29 -7.12 11.40
CA ARG A 164 -1.31 -7.69 10.51
C ARG A 164 -1.21 -7.09 9.12
N ALA A 165 -0.79 -7.89 8.15
CA ALA A 165 -0.73 -7.49 6.76
C ALA A 165 -2.00 -7.93 6.02
N ASN A 166 -2.67 -6.99 5.39
CA ASN A 166 -3.67 -7.24 4.38
C ASN A 166 -3.07 -6.87 3.02
N VAL A 167 -3.71 -7.31 1.95
CA VAL A 167 -3.31 -6.96 0.59
C VAL A 167 -4.50 -6.38 -0.16
N PHE A 168 -4.26 -5.24 -0.81
CA PHE A 168 -5.17 -4.66 -1.78
C PHE A 168 -4.64 -4.87 -3.19
N CYS A 169 -5.41 -5.57 -4.02
CA CYS A 169 -5.11 -5.77 -5.42
C CYS A 169 -6.08 -4.98 -6.31
N VAL A 170 -5.55 -4.07 -7.11
CA VAL A 170 -6.35 -3.37 -8.12
C VAL A 170 -6.40 -4.20 -9.39
N ILE A 171 -7.62 -4.59 -9.80
CA ILE A 171 -7.81 -5.44 -10.97
C ILE A 171 -7.77 -4.61 -12.24
N HIS A 172 -6.95 -5.06 -13.17
CA HIS A 172 -6.84 -4.60 -14.54
C HIS A 172 -6.84 -5.81 -15.49
N LYS A 173 -6.92 -5.59 -16.79
CA LYS A 173 -6.91 -6.67 -17.77
C LYS A 173 -5.72 -7.63 -17.65
N HIS A 174 -4.54 -7.12 -17.30
CA HIS A 174 -3.30 -7.90 -17.24
C HIS A 174 -3.25 -8.90 -16.07
N ASN A 175 -3.94 -8.62 -14.95
CA ASN A 175 -3.90 -9.45 -13.76
C ASN A 175 -5.23 -10.14 -13.40
N GLN A 176 -6.32 -9.83 -14.11
CA GLN A 176 -7.66 -10.34 -13.77
C GLN A 176 -7.75 -11.87 -13.70
N ASN A 177 -6.93 -12.60 -14.45
CA ASN A 177 -6.92 -14.07 -14.47
C ASN A 177 -5.85 -14.67 -13.53
N HIS A 178 -5.21 -13.86 -12.69
CA HIS A 178 -4.12 -14.26 -11.79
C HIS A 178 -4.39 -13.95 -10.32
N LEU A 179 -5.64 -13.64 -9.95
CA LEU A 179 -5.98 -13.21 -8.59
C LEU A 179 -5.68 -14.28 -7.55
N PHE A 180 -5.92 -15.55 -7.87
CA PHE A 180 -5.62 -16.67 -6.96
C PHE A 180 -4.12 -16.86 -6.74
N GLU A 181 -3.33 -16.75 -7.79
CA GLU A 181 -1.89 -16.87 -7.71
C GLU A 181 -1.30 -15.69 -6.92
N ILE A 182 -1.84 -14.48 -7.10
CA ILE A 182 -1.42 -13.30 -6.34
C ILE A 182 -1.79 -13.47 -4.86
N GLU A 183 -3.01 -13.92 -4.57
CA GLU A 183 -3.45 -14.20 -3.20
C GLU A 183 -2.57 -15.27 -2.53
N ALA A 184 -2.32 -16.39 -3.21
CA ALA A 184 -1.49 -17.47 -2.70
C ALA A 184 -0.06 -16.99 -2.41
N LEU A 185 0.52 -16.20 -3.32
CA LEU A 185 1.82 -15.59 -3.13
C LEU A 185 1.83 -14.68 -1.89
N CYS A 186 0.86 -13.79 -1.74
CA CYS A 186 0.78 -12.87 -0.61
C CYS A 186 0.61 -13.61 0.73
N LYS A 187 -0.21 -14.66 0.76
CA LYS A 187 -0.39 -15.52 1.95
C LYS A 187 0.91 -16.23 2.35
N GLU A 188 1.72 -16.67 1.40
CA GLU A 188 3.03 -17.27 1.68
C GLU A 188 3.97 -16.28 2.41
N TYR A 189 3.80 -14.97 2.14
CA TYR A 189 4.57 -13.90 2.79
C TYR A 189 3.85 -13.26 3.99
N GLY A 190 2.81 -13.92 4.52
CA GLY A 190 2.18 -13.58 5.79
C GLY A 190 0.94 -12.71 5.69
N ALA A 191 0.42 -12.41 4.50
CA ALA A 191 -0.85 -11.70 4.37
C ALA A 191 -1.99 -12.49 5.03
N THR A 192 -2.78 -11.83 5.86
CA THR A 192 -3.92 -12.42 6.57
C THR A 192 -5.23 -12.21 5.83
N LYS A 193 -5.30 -11.21 4.97
CA LYS A 193 -6.46 -10.86 4.16
C LYS A 193 -6.02 -10.45 2.77
N PHE A 194 -6.84 -10.77 1.77
CA PHE A 194 -6.65 -10.36 0.41
C PHE A 194 -7.96 -9.79 -0.13
N ASP A 195 -7.94 -8.50 -0.43
CA ASP A 195 -9.07 -7.79 -1.04
C ASP A 195 -8.68 -7.35 -2.46
N TRP A 196 -9.65 -7.34 -3.35
CA TRP A 196 -9.48 -6.83 -4.70
C TRP A 196 -10.67 -5.99 -5.10
N TYR A 197 -10.42 -5.07 -6.00
CA TYR A 197 -11.46 -4.25 -6.59
C TYR A 197 -11.06 -3.79 -7.98
N GLU A 198 -12.03 -3.62 -8.84
CA GLU A 198 -11.79 -3.04 -10.16
C GLU A 198 -11.40 -1.56 -10.04
N SER A 199 -10.44 -1.16 -10.87
CA SER A 199 -10.04 0.24 -10.94
C SER A 199 -11.20 1.11 -11.44
N ASN A 200 -11.53 2.14 -10.70
CA ASN A 200 -12.53 3.14 -11.09
C ASN A 200 -11.92 4.31 -11.90
N ARG A 201 -10.72 4.14 -12.47
CA ARG A 201 -9.98 5.20 -13.18
C ARG A 201 -10.26 5.26 -14.69
N PHE A 202 -11.15 4.44 -15.18
CA PHE A 202 -11.49 4.32 -16.60
C PHE A 202 -12.67 5.20 -17.01
N TYR A 203 -12.68 6.47 -16.58
CA TYR A 203 -13.78 7.43 -16.82
C TYR A 203 -14.03 7.76 -18.30
N HIS A 204 -13.02 7.60 -19.16
CA HIS A 204 -13.07 8.01 -20.57
C HIS A 204 -12.96 6.84 -21.54
N GLY A 205 -13.27 5.62 -21.09
CA GLY A 205 -13.21 4.40 -21.90
C GLY A 205 -12.32 3.33 -21.29
N PRO A 206 -12.17 2.19 -21.97
CA PRO A 206 -11.53 1.00 -21.43
C PRO A 206 -10.00 1.09 -21.34
N ARG A 207 -9.40 2.23 -21.68
CA ARG A 207 -7.95 2.45 -21.65
C ARG A 207 -7.59 3.75 -20.98
N VAL A 208 -6.58 3.69 -20.12
CA VAL A 208 -5.91 4.87 -19.56
C VAL A 208 -4.55 5.01 -20.24
N HIS A 209 -4.44 5.98 -21.16
CA HIS A 209 -3.19 6.26 -21.87
C HIS A 209 -2.22 7.08 -21.02
N PHE A 210 -0.94 6.81 -21.18
CA PHE A 210 0.15 7.52 -20.51
C PHE A 210 1.45 7.47 -21.32
N MET A 211 2.44 8.27 -20.92
CA MET A 211 3.81 8.17 -21.41
C MET A 211 4.64 7.39 -20.38
N ASP A 212 5.34 6.35 -20.84
CA ASP A 212 6.18 5.49 -19.99
C ASP A 212 7.46 6.22 -19.50
N GLU A 213 8.30 5.52 -18.77
CA GLU A 213 9.58 6.03 -18.25
C GLU A 213 10.55 6.46 -19.35
N ASN A 214 10.40 5.91 -20.56
CA ASN A 214 11.23 6.20 -21.73
C ASN A 214 10.61 7.27 -22.65
N GLY A 215 9.41 7.75 -22.33
CA GLY A 215 8.67 8.70 -23.16
C GLY A 215 7.89 8.07 -24.32
N ASN A 216 7.68 6.75 -24.31
CA ASN A 216 6.82 6.08 -25.29
C ASN A 216 5.37 6.08 -24.83
N GLN A 217 4.44 6.11 -25.78
CA GLN A 217 3.02 5.95 -25.49
C GLN A 217 2.73 4.50 -25.09
N ASP A 218 1.98 4.35 -23.99
CA ASP A 218 1.52 3.08 -23.46
C ASP A 218 0.12 3.24 -22.86
N TYR A 219 -0.50 2.17 -22.39
CA TYR A 219 -1.83 2.24 -21.78
C TYR A 219 -2.08 1.11 -20.78
N LEU A 220 -2.95 1.39 -19.81
CA LEU A 220 -3.58 0.37 -18.97
C LEU A 220 -4.94 0.00 -19.59
N GLU A 221 -5.32 -1.27 -19.51
CA GLU A 221 -6.64 -1.74 -19.91
C GLU A 221 -7.50 -2.09 -18.69
N GLN A 222 -8.78 -1.70 -18.78
CA GLN A 222 -9.79 -2.09 -17.81
C GLN A 222 -9.98 -3.61 -17.82
N ALA A 223 -10.25 -4.21 -16.67
CA ALA A 223 -10.74 -5.58 -16.59
C ALA A 223 -12.07 -5.72 -17.36
N ASP A 224 -12.31 -6.86 -17.98
CA ASP A 224 -13.54 -7.11 -18.77
C ASP A 224 -14.68 -7.73 -17.95
N GLY A 225 -14.48 -7.90 -16.65
CA GLY A 225 -15.45 -8.52 -15.74
C GLY A 225 -15.54 -10.05 -15.84
N ASN A 226 -14.79 -10.67 -16.76
CA ASN A 226 -14.74 -12.13 -16.93
C ASN A 226 -13.57 -12.70 -16.13
N TYR A 227 -13.67 -12.72 -14.81
CA TYR A 227 -12.67 -13.33 -13.91
C TYR A 227 -13.38 -13.98 -12.73
N GLU A 228 -12.78 -15.05 -12.21
CA GLU A 228 -13.27 -15.71 -11.02
C GLU A 228 -12.89 -14.90 -9.78
N SER A 229 -13.87 -14.61 -8.93
CA SER A 229 -13.65 -13.98 -7.64
C SER A 229 -13.26 -15.05 -6.62
N PRO A 230 -12.10 -14.94 -5.93
CA PRO A 230 -11.75 -15.84 -4.85
C PRO A 230 -12.80 -15.91 -3.73
N SER A 231 -13.59 -14.86 -3.51
CA SER A 231 -14.70 -14.87 -2.54
C SER A 231 -15.80 -15.88 -2.91
N GLU A 232 -15.94 -16.25 -4.18
CA GLU A 232 -16.92 -17.26 -4.65
C GLU A 232 -16.41 -18.69 -4.50
N ILE A 233 -15.10 -18.89 -4.33
CA ILE A 233 -14.44 -20.20 -4.22
C ILE A 233 -14.08 -20.55 -2.77
N GLY A 234 -14.36 -19.68 -1.81
CA GLY A 234 -13.97 -19.81 -0.40
C GLY A 234 -14.35 -21.10 0.34
N ASN A 235 -14.85 -22.15 -0.36
CA ASN A 235 -15.20 -23.45 0.19
C ASN A 235 -14.77 -24.65 -0.68
N LYS A 236 -13.86 -24.51 -1.62
CA LYS A 236 -13.28 -25.65 -2.32
C LYS A 236 -11.83 -25.82 -1.92
N ASP A 237 -11.53 -26.89 -1.21
CA ASP A 237 -10.18 -27.36 -0.85
C ASP A 237 -9.33 -27.61 -2.10
N GLY A 238 -8.91 -26.53 -2.78
CA GLY A 238 -8.05 -26.54 -3.95
C GLY A 238 -6.66 -26.11 -3.56
N ILE A 239 -5.79 -27.06 -3.19
CA ILE A 239 -4.34 -26.82 -3.09
C ILE A 239 -3.84 -26.52 -4.51
N VAL A 240 -3.52 -25.25 -4.76
CA VAL A 240 -2.78 -24.87 -5.97
C VAL A 240 -1.34 -25.36 -5.84
N ASP A 241 -0.94 -26.34 -6.65
CA ASP A 241 0.42 -26.88 -6.66
C ASP A 241 1.37 -25.88 -7.31
N TYR A 242 2.12 -25.15 -6.49
CA TYR A 242 3.06 -24.12 -6.90
C TYR A 242 4.42 -24.71 -7.24
N LYS A 243 4.67 -25.11 -8.50
CA LYS A 243 5.98 -25.57 -8.98
C LYS A 243 7.07 -24.48 -9.03
N SER A 244 6.75 -23.23 -8.69
CA SER A 244 7.73 -22.12 -8.69
C SER A 244 8.24 -21.70 -7.31
N ARG A 245 7.80 -22.33 -6.21
CA ARG A 245 8.14 -22.00 -4.81
C ARG A 245 9.62 -21.70 -4.56
N THR A 246 10.51 -22.50 -5.12
CA THR A 246 11.96 -22.41 -4.82
C THR A 246 12.63 -21.17 -5.41
N LYS A 247 12.12 -20.62 -6.50
CA LYS A 247 12.72 -19.43 -7.15
C LYS A 247 12.38 -18.16 -6.41
N PHE A 248 11.13 -18.02 -5.98
CA PHE A 248 10.65 -16.83 -5.24
C PHE A 248 11.27 -16.77 -3.85
N GLN A 249 11.31 -17.88 -3.10
CA GLN A 249 11.94 -17.94 -1.78
C GLN A 249 13.41 -17.55 -1.81
N LYS A 250 14.16 -18.01 -2.83
CA LYS A 250 15.59 -17.63 -3.01
C LYS A 250 15.76 -16.14 -3.33
N ILE A 251 14.85 -15.55 -4.11
CA ILE A 251 14.90 -14.14 -4.46
C ILE A 251 14.53 -13.28 -3.26
N ALA A 252 13.46 -13.61 -2.53
CA ALA A 252 13.05 -12.90 -1.33
C ALA A 252 14.12 -12.96 -0.23
N GLN A 253 14.78 -14.11 -0.03
CA GLN A 253 15.90 -14.22 0.89
C GLN A 253 17.09 -13.35 0.50
N LYS A 254 17.38 -13.22 -0.80
CA LYS A 254 18.43 -12.30 -1.30
C LYS A 254 18.07 -10.84 -1.07
N VAL A 255 16.80 -10.47 -1.27
CA VAL A 255 16.32 -9.10 -1.04
C VAL A 255 16.31 -8.77 0.46
N LEU A 256 15.92 -9.71 1.32
CA LEU A 256 16.01 -9.55 2.78
C LEU A 256 17.46 -9.34 3.24
N ALA A 257 18.42 -10.09 2.69
CA ALA A 257 19.83 -9.92 3.01
C ALA A 257 20.40 -8.57 2.50
N ALA A 258 19.97 -8.12 1.32
CA ALA A 258 20.39 -6.83 0.76
C ALA A 258 19.73 -5.61 1.44
N ASN A 259 18.52 -5.76 2.00
CA ASN A 259 17.81 -4.67 2.66
C ASN A 259 18.38 -4.28 4.03
N ASN A 260 19.26 -5.09 4.60
CA ASN A 260 19.92 -4.75 5.88
C ASN A 260 20.98 -3.65 5.75
N ASP A 261 21.42 -3.31 4.54
CA ASP A 261 22.60 -2.44 4.33
C ASP A 261 22.31 -1.03 3.79
N VAL A 262 21.08 -0.69 3.34
CA VAL A 262 20.85 0.63 2.70
C VAL A 262 19.49 1.24 3.07
N ASP A 263 19.50 2.33 3.79
CA ASP A 263 18.33 3.19 3.98
C ASP A 263 18.20 4.12 2.76
N GLU A 264 17.42 3.71 1.75
CA GLU A 264 17.25 4.44 0.47
C GLU A 264 16.71 5.86 0.62
N MET A 265 16.34 6.31 1.81
CA MET A 265 15.84 7.66 2.03
C MET A 265 16.93 8.74 2.01
N GLU A 266 18.20 8.40 2.25
CA GLU A 266 19.31 9.36 2.18
C GLU A 266 19.66 9.76 0.74
N SER A 267 19.32 8.93 -0.25
CA SER A 267 19.63 9.19 -1.66
C SER A 267 18.57 10.04 -2.41
N MET A 268 17.47 10.41 -1.76
CA MET A 268 16.38 11.19 -2.38
C MET A 268 16.38 12.67 -2.00
N GLU A 269 17.41 13.15 -1.29
CA GLU A 269 17.62 14.58 -0.94
C GLU A 269 18.52 15.35 -1.92
N THR A 270 18.94 14.74 -3.03
CA THR A 270 19.70 15.45 -4.10
C THR A 270 18.91 15.62 -5.38
#